data_96af9e27a863009d3bcfe847a90e14a2
#
_entry.id   96af9e27a863009d3bcfe847a90e14a2
#
_cell.length_a   1.000
_cell.length_b   1.000
_cell.length_c   1.000
_cell.angle_alpha   90.00
_cell.angle_beta   90.00
_cell.angle_gamma   90.00
#
_symmetry.space_group_name_H-M   'P 1'
#
loop_
_entity.id
_entity.type
_entity.pdbx_description
1 polymer ?
#
loop_
_entity_poly.entity_id
_entity_poly.type
_entity_poly.pdbx_seq_one_letter_code
_entity_poly.pdbx_strand_id
1 'polypeptide(L)'
;MQDFADWLFLCNFANDMELSNSHRPKIAIIDPNTPAALGLKFMLQDVVPVMEAYTFGSFTELMANSPELYYHYFVALNVLMSNHTFFAERRNKTIVLTPSPTAESQPAGFHCLCTNLPERQFVKSLLALEQSAHAEGR
;
A
#
# COMPACT_ATOMS: atom_id res chain seq x y z
N MET A 1 5.35 -8.70 -17.32
CA MET A 1 4.74 -7.83 -18.30
C MET A 1 3.27 -8.03 -18.42
N GLN A 2 2.86 -9.28 -18.43
CA GLN A 2 1.45 -9.59 -18.41
C GLN A 2 0.76 -8.99 -17.18
N ASP A 3 1.44 -9.02 -16.05
CA ASP A 3 0.89 -8.48 -14.82
C ASP A 3 0.60 -7.00 -14.93
N PHE A 4 1.47 -6.28 -15.65
CA PHE A 4 1.26 -4.85 -15.80
C PHE A 4 0.03 -4.57 -16.67
N ALA A 5 -0.16 -5.38 -17.70
CA ALA A 5 -1.34 -5.21 -18.55
C ALA A 5 -2.63 -5.52 -17.77
N ASP A 6 -2.60 -6.56 -16.94
CA ASP A 6 -3.74 -6.89 -16.10
C ASP A 6 -4.02 -5.77 -15.10
N TRP A 7 -2.98 -5.20 -14.54
CA TRP A 7 -3.11 -4.10 -13.61
C TRP A 7 -3.77 -2.89 -14.29
N LEU A 8 -3.31 -2.55 -15.49
CA LEU A 8 -3.90 -1.45 -16.23
C LEU A 8 -5.37 -1.71 -16.56
N PHE A 9 -5.69 -2.95 -16.90
CA PHE A 9 -7.07 -3.31 -17.17
C PHE A 9 -7.94 -3.10 -15.93
N LEU A 10 -7.44 -3.53 -14.78
CA LEU A 10 -8.18 -3.37 -13.53
C LEU A 10 -8.35 -1.91 -13.16
N CYS A 11 -7.34 -1.09 -13.41
CA CYS A 11 -7.43 0.33 -13.16
C CYS A 11 -8.50 0.97 -14.05
N ASN A 12 -8.53 0.59 -15.32
CA ASN A 12 -9.53 1.11 -16.23
C ASN A 12 -10.93 0.66 -15.83
N PHE A 13 -11.06 -0.59 -15.43
CA PHE A 13 -12.33 -1.14 -15.01
C PHE A 13 -12.83 -0.42 -13.75
N ALA A 14 -11.95 -0.22 -12.78
CA ALA A 14 -12.31 0.50 -11.57
C ALA A 14 -12.69 1.94 -11.89
N ASN A 15 -12.00 2.55 -12.84
CA ASN A 15 -12.29 3.90 -13.25
C ASN A 15 -13.68 4.01 -13.89
N ASP A 16 -14.04 3.03 -14.70
CA ASP A 16 -15.37 2.99 -15.29
C ASP A 16 -16.44 2.83 -14.22
N MET A 17 -16.20 1.96 -13.26
CA MET A 17 -17.13 1.73 -12.18
C MET A 17 -17.26 2.93 -11.27
N GLU A 18 -16.29 3.79 -11.33
CA GLU A 18 -16.24 4.94 -10.48
C GLU A 18 -17.25 6.00 -10.80
N LEU A 19 -17.92 5.85 -11.90
CA LEU A 19 -19.07 6.71 -12.18
C LEU A 19 -20.08 6.66 -11.04
N SER A 20 -20.05 5.58 -10.26
CA SER A 20 -20.90 5.44 -9.11
C SER A 20 -20.32 6.07 -7.85
N ASN A 21 -19.07 6.49 -7.89
CA ASN A 21 -18.43 7.30 -6.85
C ASN A 21 -18.17 6.62 -5.50
N SER A 22 -18.86 5.57 -5.16
CA SER A 22 -18.74 4.97 -3.83
C SER A 22 -17.86 3.74 -3.80
N HIS A 23 -17.26 3.37 -4.92
CA HIS A 23 -16.53 2.12 -5.02
C HIS A 23 -15.06 2.29 -5.38
N ARG A 24 -14.51 3.47 -5.19
CA ARG A 24 -13.09 3.66 -5.41
C ARG A 24 -12.31 2.85 -4.39
N PRO A 25 -11.35 2.02 -4.83
CA PRO A 25 -10.51 1.30 -3.87
C PRO A 25 -9.73 2.29 -3.01
N LYS A 26 -9.61 1.98 -1.74
CA LYS A 26 -8.93 2.84 -0.79
C LYS A 26 -7.65 2.19 -0.30
N ILE A 27 -6.63 3.00 -0.13
CA ILE A 27 -5.33 2.56 0.39
C ILE A 27 -5.08 3.31 1.68
N ALA A 28 -4.65 2.58 2.71
CA ALA A 28 -4.28 3.19 3.99
C ALA A 28 -2.76 3.25 4.09
N ILE A 29 -2.24 4.39 4.49
CA ILE A 29 -0.81 4.58 4.75
C ILE A 29 -0.69 4.87 6.24
N ILE A 30 -0.05 3.97 6.99
CA ILE A 30 0.08 4.11 8.43
C ILE A 30 1.55 4.35 8.77
N ASP A 31 1.90 5.59 8.99
CA ASP A 31 3.28 5.99 9.23
C ASP A 31 3.30 7.26 10.09
N PRO A 32 3.94 7.21 11.26
CA PRO A 32 4.07 8.41 12.10
C PRO A 32 4.91 9.51 11.47
N ASN A 33 5.70 9.19 10.45
CA ASN A 33 6.47 10.21 9.72
C ASN A 33 5.55 10.87 8.71
N THR A 34 4.96 11.99 9.09
CA THR A 34 3.96 12.66 8.27
C THR A 34 4.46 13.06 6.88
N PRO A 35 5.65 13.67 6.74
CA PRO A 35 6.12 13.99 5.38
C PRO A 35 6.30 12.76 4.50
N ALA A 36 6.79 11.66 5.08
CA ALA A 36 6.95 10.43 4.30
C ALA A 36 5.58 9.88 3.87
N ALA A 37 4.61 9.90 4.78
CA ALA A 37 3.27 9.44 4.47
C ALA A 37 2.62 10.27 3.37
N LEU A 38 2.76 11.58 3.45
CA LEU A 38 2.18 12.47 2.45
C LEU A 38 2.88 12.31 1.10
N GLY A 39 4.19 12.10 1.11
CA GLY A 39 4.94 11.85 -0.12
C GLY A 39 4.49 10.57 -0.80
N LEU A 40 4.32 9.51 -0.02
CA LEU A 40 3.86 8.25 -0.56
C LEU A 40 2.43 8.37 -1.09
N LYS A 41 1.57 9.07 -0.36
CA LYS A 41 0.20 9.31 -0.83
C LYS A 41 0.20 10.00 -2.18
N PHE A 42 1.02 11.04 -2.32
CA PHE A 42 1.11 11.77 -3.57
C PHE A 42 1.56 10.85 -4.71
N MET A 43 2.59 10.04 -4.46
CA MET A 43 3.11 9.14 -5.49
C MET A 43 2.09 8.08 -5.86
N LEU A 44 1.39 7.52 -4.88
CA LEU A 44 0.38 6.51 -5.14
C LEU A 44 -0.75 7.06 -5.99
N GLN A 45 -1.23 8.24 -5.67
CA GLN A 45 -2.33 8.83 -6.42
C GLN A 45 -1.91 9.26 -7.82
N ASP A 46 -0.62 9.57 -8.01
CA ASP A 46 -0.10 9.88 -9.33
C ASP A 46 0.06 8.64 -10.18
N VAL A 47 0.54 7.55 -9.57
CA VAL A 47 0.84 6.30 -10.27
C VAL A 47 -0.41 5.45 -10.45
N VAL A 48 -1.31 5.47 -9.47
CA VAL A 48 -2.53 4.68 -9.49
C VAL A 48 -3.73 5.60 -9.21
N PRO A 49 -4.10 6.44 -10.18
CA PRO A 49 -5.07 7.50 -9.92
C PRO A 49 -6.49 7.03 -9.58
N VAL A 50 -6.82 5.77 -9.86
CA VAL A 50 -8.15 5.27 -9.52
C VAL A 50 -8.30 4.97 -8.05
N MET A 51 -7.20 4.91 -7.30
CA MET A 51 -7.26 4.61 -5.88
C MET A 51 -7.19 5.88 -5.05
N GLU A 52 -7.83 5.83 -3.88
CA GLU A 52 -7.78 6.93 -2.92
C GLU A 52 -6.86 6.54 -1.78
N ALA A 53 -5.86 7.37 -1.51
CA ALA A 53 -4.92 7.10 -0.43
C ALA A 53 -5.24 7.98 0.77
N TYR A 54 -5.24 7.36 1.95
CA TYR A 54 -5.48 8.04 3.22
C TYR A 54 -4.30 7.79 4.15
N THR A 55 -3.89 8.80 4.88
CA THR A 55 -2.74 8.69 5.79
C THR A 55 -3.21 8.68 7.23
N PHE A 56 -2.56 7.82 8.02
CA PHE A 56 -2.82 7.70 9.45
C PHE A 56 -1.50 7.74 10.18
N GLY A 57 -1.43 8.55 11.23
CA GLY A 57 -0.18 8.68 11.98
C GLY A 57 0.05 7.56 12.98
N SER A 58 -0.97 6.73 13.23
CA SER A 58 -0.84 5.65 14.20
C SER A 58 -1.84 4.55 13.90
N PHE A 59 -1.60 3.39 14.51
CA PHE A 59 -2.52 2.27 14.42
C PHE A 59 -3.88 2.63 15.02
N THR A 60 -3.87 3.40 16.10
CA THR A 60 -5.11 3.82 16.73
C THR A 60 -5.99 4.64 15.80
N GLU A 61 -5.37 5.54 15.02
CA GLU A 61 -6.13 6.31 14.04
C GLU A 61 -6.74 5.43 12.97
N LEU A 62 -5.99 4.41 12.53
CA LEU A 62 -6.52 3.48 11.54
C LEU A 62 -7.74 2.76 12.10
N MET A 63 -7.65 2.28 13.35
CA MET A 63 -8.76 1.56 13.97
C MET A 63 -10.00 2.41 14.11
N ALA A 64 -9.83 3.71 14.30
CA ALA A 64 -10.95 4.63 14.46
C ALA A 64 -11.63 4.98 13.13
N ASN A 65 -11.06 4.54 12.01
CA ASN A 65 -11.53 4.95 10.69
C ASN A 65 -11.83 3.77 9.77
N SER A 66 -12.55 2.80 10.27
CA SER A 66 -13.04 1.66 9.49
C SER A 66 -11.91 0.91 8.81
N PRO A 67 -11.04 0.26 9.58
CA PRO A 67 -9.81 -0.34 9.03
C PRO A 67 -10.04 -1.40 7.97
N GLU A 68 -11.22 -2.01 7.93
CA GLU A 68 -11.48 -3.08 6.97
C GLU A 68 -11.89 -2.57 5.60
N LEU A 69 -12.04 -1.28 5.42
CA LEU A 69 -12.44 -0.72 4.13
C LEU A 69 -11.29 -0.60 3.14
N TYR A 70 -10.05 -0.81 3.59
CA TYR A 70 -8.90 -0.55 2.76
C TYR A 70 -8.49 -1.76 1.96
N TYR A 71 -8.18 -1.50 0.70
CA TYR A 71 -7.74 -2.52 -0.24
C TYR A 71 -6.31 -2.96 0.04
N HIS A 72 -5.45 -1.99 0.37
CA HIS A 72 -4.07 -2.25 0.76
C HIS A 72 -3.69 -1.40 1.94
N TYR A 73 -2.76 -1.90 2.74
CA TYR A 73 -2.15 -1.15 3.84
C TYR A 73 -0.67 -0.98 3.51
N PHE A 74 -0.20 0.26 3.53
CA PHE A 74 1.23 0.55 3.51
C PHE A 74 1.60 0.95 4.93
N VAL A 75 2.35 0.13 5.61
CA VAL A 75 2.58 0.30 7.06
C VAL A 75 4.07 0.44 7.36
N ALA A 76 4.41 1.44 8.16
CA ALA A 76 5.77 1.61 8.61
C ALA A 76 6.19 0.42 9.47
N LEU A 77 7.48 0.05 9.39
CA LEU A 77 7.97 -1.14 10.07
C LEU A 77 7.68 -1.11 11.57
N ASN A 78 7.89 0.03 12.22
CA ASN A 78 7.66 0.11 13.65
C ASN A 78 6.18 -0.06 14.01
N VAL A 79 5.28 0.40 13.17
CA VAL A 79 3.85 0.21 13.41
C VAL A 79 3.48 -1.26 13.24
N LEU A 80 4.06 -1.91 12.23
CA LEU A 80 3.85 -3.34 12.04
C LEU A 80 4.31 -4.14 13.25
N MET A 81 5.50 -3.83 13.75
CA MET A 81 6.06 -4.59 14.87
C MET A 81 5.21 -4.47 16.12
N SER A 82 4.58 -3.32 16.33
CA SER A 82 3.74 -3.11 17.49
C SER A 82 2.34 -3.71 17.32
N ASN A 83 1.94 -4.04 16.10
CA ASN A 83 0.59 -4.53 15.81
C ASN A 83 0.62 -5.70 14.86
N HIS A 84 1.56 -6.61 15.09
CA HIS A 84 1.87 -7.70 14.18
C HIS A 84 0.65 -8.57 13.87
N THR A 85 -0.12 -8.92 14.88
CA THR A 85 -1.24 -9.85 14.69
C THR A 85 -2.26 -9.32 13.69
N PHE A 86 -2.60 -8.04 13.80
CA PHE A 86 -3.57 -7.44 12.90
C PHE A 86 -3.13 -7.57 11.45
N PHE A 87 -1.87 -7.20 11.18
CA PHE A 87 -1.36 -7.19 9.81
C PHE A 87 -1.02 -8.59 9.31
N ALA A 88 -0.64 -9.50 10.21
CA ALA A 88 -0.35 -10.88 9.81
C ALA A 88 -1.60 -11.58 9.27
N GLU A 89 -2.74 -11.27 9.84
CA GLU A 89 -4.01 -11.81 9.34
C GLU A 89 -4.41 -11.22 8.00
N ARG A 90 -3.77 -10.12 7.62
CA ARG A 90 -4.05 -9.40 6.37
C ARG A 90 -2.79 -9.26 5.53
N ARG A 91 -1.89 -10.24 5.61
CA ARG A 91 -0.59 -10.15 4.94
C ARG A 91 -0.70 -10.03 3.42
N ASN A 92 -1.76 -10.56 2.85
CA ASN A 92 -1.94 -10.50 1.40
C ASN A 92 -2.10 -9.09 0.89
N LYS A 93 -2.60 -8.20 1.74
CA LYS A 93 -2.82 -6.82 1.33
C LYS A 93 -2.00 -5.82 2.14
N THR A 94 -0.97 -6.31 2.82
CA THR A 94 -0.11 -5.46 3.64
C THR A 94 1.26 -5.33 2.99
N ILE A 95 1.71 -4.11 2.81
CA ILE A 95 3.04 -3.80 2.28
C ILE A 95 3.78 -3.04 3.35
N VAL A 96 4.94 -3.55 3.76
CA VAL A 96 5.72 -2.98 4.85
C VAL A 96 6.75 -2.03 4.29
N LEU A 97 6.78 -0.82 4.83
CA LEU A 97 7.77 0.19 4.44
C LEU A 97 9.03 -0.04 5.25
N THR A 98 10.12 -0.35 4.58
CA THR A 98 11.39 -0.64 5.24
C THR A 98 12.47 0.32 4.79
N PRO A 99 13.41 0.67 5.69
CA PRO A 99 14.47 1.61 5.33
C PRO A 99 15.59 0.99 4.51
N SER A 100 15.64 -0.34 4.45
CA SER A 100 16.74 -1.06 3.79
C SER A 100 16.18 -2.25 3.01
N PRO A 101 16.80 -2.58 1.87
CA PRO A 101 16.40 -3.76 1.11
C PRO A 101 16.96 -5.07 1.64
N THR A 102 17.73 -5.04 2.72
CA THR A 102 18.37 -6.26 3.24
C THR A 102 17.33 -7.17 3.88
N ALA A 103 17.58 -8.48 3.79
CA ALA A 103 16.67 -9.47 4.35
C ALA A 103 16.47 -9.30 5.85
N GLU A 104 17.48 -8.78 6.53
CA GLU A 104 17.43 -8.61 7.98
C GLU A 104 16.40 -7.58 8.42
N SER A 105 16.11 -6.61 7.56
CA SER A 105 15.15 -5.58 7.90
C SER A 105 13.77 -5.85 7.33
N GLN A 106 13.57 -7.00 6.70
CA GLN A 106 12.30 -7.34 6.08
C GLN A 106 11.57 -8.42 6.88
N PRO A 107 10.41 -8.11 7.44
CA PRO A 107 9.66 -9.10 8.20
C PRO A 107 9.20 -10.24 7.29
N ALA A 108 9.35 -11.46 7.81
CA ALA A 108 9.01 -12.66 7.04
C ALA A 108 7.50 -12.72 6.77
N GLY A 109 7.15 -13.13 5.55
CA GLY A 109 5.76 -13.33 5.20
C GLY A 109 5.03 -12.10 4.73
N PHE A 110 5.72 -10.98 4.59
CA PHE A 110 5.10 -9.73 4.14
C PHE A 110 5.76 -9.23 2.87
N HIS A 111 4.97 -8.54 2.04
CA HIS A 111 5.53 -7.75 0.95
C HIS A 111 6.21 -6.54 1.56
N CYS A 112 7.39 -6.19 1.06
CA CYS A 112 8.15 -5.09 1.61
C CYS A 112 8.52 -4.11 0.51
N LEU A 113 8.51 -2.82 0.85
CA LEU A 113 8.88 -1.75 -0.05
C LEU A 113 9.99 -0.94 0.61
N CYS A 114 11.16 -0.94 -0.01
CA CYS A 114 12.27 -0.15 0.51
C CYS A 114 12.02 1.33 0.19
N THR A 115 12.07 2.17 1.21
CA THR A 115 11.82 3.59 1.05
C THR A 115 13.08 4.39 0.74
N ASN A 116 14.25 3.75 0.80
CA ASN A 116 15.52 4.42 0.56
C ASN A 116 16.07 4.05 -0.82
N LEU A 117 15.31 4.38 -1.85
CA LEU A 117 15.66 4.10 -3.24
C LEU A 117 15.55 5.37 -4.06
N PRO A 118 16.32 5.49 -5.15
CA PRO A 118 16.09 6.58 -6.10
C PRO A 118 14.68 6.54 -6.64
N GLU A 119 14.17 7.70 -7.00
CA GLU A 119 12.76 7.84 -7.39
C GLU A 119 12.30 6.82 -8.40
N ARG A 120 13.06 6.66 -9.49
CA ARG A 120 12.66 5.75 -10.56
C ARG A 120 12.56 4.31 -10.09
N GLN A 121 13.51 3.88 -9.28
CA GLN A 121 13.49 2.52 -8.74
C GLN A 121 12.36 2.35 -7.73
N PHE A 122 12.10 3.38 -6.96
CA PHE A 122 11.02 3.33 -5.99
C PHE A 122 9.66 3.16 -6.69
N VAL A 123 9.42 3.92 -7.74
CA VAL A 123 8.16 3.83 -8.48
C VAL A 123 7.99 2.46 -9.10
N LYS A 124 9.06 1.90 -9.67
CA LYS A 124 9.01 0.55 -10.23
C LYS A 124 8.67 -0.50 -9.17
N SER A 125 9.31 -0.38 -8.01
CA SER A 125 9.04 -1.31 -6.90
C SER A 125 7.61 -1.18 -6.43
N LEU A 126 7.12 0.05 -6.34
CA LEU A 126 5.75 0.31 -5.90
C LEU A 126 4.74 -0.36 -6.82
N LEU A 127 4.91 -0.19 -8.12
CA LEU A 127 4.00 -0.81 -9.08
C LEU A 127 4.03 -2.32 -9.01
N ALA A 128 5.22 -2.89 -8.91
CA ALA A 128 5.36 -4.35 -8.86
C ALA A 128 4.69 -4.93 -7.62
N LEU A 129 4.85 -4.26 -6.48
CA LEU A 129 4.27 -4.74 -5.24
C LEU A 129 2.75 -4.59 -5.20
N GLU A 130 2.23 -3.51 -5.77
CA GLU A 130 0.79 -3.34 -5.86
C GLU A 130 0.15 -4.46 -6.67
N GLN A 131 0.76 -4.81 -7.79
CA GLN A 131 0.27 -5.90 -8.61
C GLN A 131 0.33 -7.22 -7.87
N SER A 132 1.44 -7.48 -7.20
CA SER A 132 1.63 -8.73 -6.48
C SER A 132 0.65 -8.87 -5.33
N ALA A 133 0.48 -7.82 -4.54
CA ALA A 133 -0.44 -7.84 -3.42
C ALA A 133 -1.88 -7.98 -3.91
N HIS A 134 -2.22 -7.31 -5.01
CA HIS A 134 -3.55 -7.42 -5.61
C HIS A 134 -3.83 -8.86 -6.05
N ALA A 135 -2.87 -9.47 -6.73
CA ALA A 135 -3.05 -10.84 -7.22
C ALA A 135 -3.27 -11.82 -6.08
N GLU A 136 -2.55 -11.65 -4.98
CA GLU A 136 -2.69 -12.53 -3.83
C GLU A 136 -3.96 -12.24 -3.03
N GLY A 137 -4.45 -11.04 -3.10
CA GLY A 137 -5.65 -10.63 -2.37
C GLY A 137 -6.93 -11.19 -2.95
N ARG A 138 -6.84 -11.78 -4.11
CA ARG A 138 -8.00 -12.44 -4.69
C ARG A 138 -8.24 -13.76 -3.96
#